data_a84969cd465c6795bf63a4d1c8f59b62
#
_entry.id   a84969cd465c6795bf63a4d1c8f59b62
#
_cell.length_a   1.000
_cell.length_b   1.000
_cell.length_c   1.000
_cell.angle_alpha   90.00
_cell.angle_beta   90.00
_cell.angle_gamma   90.00
#
_symmetry.space_group_name_H-M   'P 1'
#
loop_
_entity.id
_entity.type
_entity.pdbx_description
1 polymer ?
#
loop_
_entity_poly.entity_id
_entity_poly.type
_entity_poly.pdbx_seq_one_letter_code
_entity_poly.pdbx_strand_id
1 'polypeptide(L)'
;MTAQGTRVRATGNRVSSSGAFRMLGRAGLAARGVIYILVGALAVQIAFGKSDGKEADRQGALQTVAQSPGGTLLLWLLAIGLAGMALWRFSEAIWGQAGPEGHKATKRLSSLARGIFYAVVSGSTVAFIIGAGGPGSSDKKSKDWSGKAMHDIPAGRWLVLLVGLGLIGGGIAIAVRAMKTKFEKKLNTHQMSPPVLKAVKTIGVVGLSTRAVIYAAAGVFLAYAGITFDPGKAKGVDGTLREFAHTGAGPLLLVLIALGLIVFGLYSFCEARWRRV
;
A
#
# COMPACT_ATOMS: atom_id res chain seq x y z
N MET A 1 -0.76 8.45 39.27
CA MET A 1 -1.07 7.49 38.18
C MET A 1 -1.94 6.39 38.77
N THR A 2 -3.21 6.31 38.41
CA THR A 2 -4.18 5.42 39.04
C THR A 2 -4.00 3.97 38.59
N ALA A 3 -4.25 3.02 39.52
CA ALA A 3 -4.14 1.56 39.28
C ALA A 3 -4.97 1.05 38.07
N GLN A 4 -6.03 1.77 37.70
CA GLN A 4 -6.81 1.51 36.50
C GLN A 4 -6.02 1.73 35.20
N GLY A 5 -5.17 2.75 35.12
CA GLY A 5 -4.32 3.02 33.94
C GLY A 5 -3.29 1.92 33.67
N THR A 6 -2.80 1.26 34.74
CA THR A 6 -1.85 0.15 34.65
C THR A 6 -2.54 -1.15 34.20
N ARG A 7 -3.76 -1.42 34.64
CA ARG A 7 -4.53 -2.60 34.22
C ARG A 7 -4.97 -2.52 32.75
N VAL A 8 -5.46 -1.36 32.31
CA VAL A 8 -5.83 -1.15 30.90
C VAL A 8 -4.63 -1.29 29.97
N ARG A 9 -3.44 -0.81 30.38
CA ARG A 9 -2.18 -0.98 29.64
C ARG A 9 -1.73 -2.45 29.58
N ALA A 10 -1.86 -3.20 30.66
CA ALA A 10 -1.49 -4.62 30.72
C ALA A 10 -2.42 -5.46 29.82
N THR A 11 -3.73 -5.15 29.79
CA THR A 11 -4.70 -5.84 28.94
C THR A 11 -4.47 -5.50 27.46
N GLY A 12 -4.22 -4.23 27.14
CA GLY A 12 -3.89 -3.79 25.75
C GLY A 12 -2.63 -4.46 25.20
N ASN A 13 -1.56 -4.57 26.01
CA ASN A 13 -0.35 -5.29 25.63
C ASN A 13 -0.58 -6.81 25.44
N ARG A 14 -1.44 -7.43 26.23
CA ARG A 14 -1.82 -8.84 26.07
C ARG A 14 -2.64 -9.07 24.79
N VAL A 15 -3.54 -8.18 24.45
CA VAL A 15 -4.37 -8.27 23.22
C VAL A 15 -3.50 -8.07 21.98
N SER A 16 -2.64 -7.05 21.96
CA SER A 16 -1.75 -6.79 20.82
C SER A 16 -0.67 -7.86 20.62
N SER A 17 -0.29 -8.59 21.68
CA SER A 17 0.66 -9.72 21.64
C SER A 17 -0.02 -11.07 21.43
N SER A 18 -1.36 -11.14 21.34
CA SER A 18 -2.05 -12.40 21.13
C SER A 18 -1.69 -13.02 19.76
N GLY A 19 -1.58 -14.36 19.73
CA GLY A 19 -1.24 -15.10 18.51
C GLY A 19 -2.17 -14.77 17.33
N ALA A 20 -3.47 -14.56 17.62
CA ALA A 20 -4.47 -14.18 16.61
C ALA A 20 -4.17 -12.85 15.93
N PHE A 21 -3.83 -11.80 16.68
CA PHE A 21 -3.46 -10.50 16.09
C PHE A 21 -2.19 -10.56 15.24
N ARG A 22 -1.21 -11.38 15.67
CA ARG A 22 -0.01 -11.62 14.86
C ARG A 22 -0.32 -12.35 13.56
N MET A 23 -1.21 -13.33 13.59
CA MET A 23 -1.66 -14.05 12.39
C MET A 23 -2.41 -13.11 11.44
N LEU A 24 -3.33 -12.29 11.93
CA LEU A 24 -4.05 -11.30 11.13
C LEU A 24 -3.11 -10.29 10.46
N GLY A 25 -2.13 -9.77 11.20
CA GLY A 25 -1.10 -8.89 10.64
C GLY A 25 -0.26 -9.55 9.54
N ARG A 26 0.13 -10.83 9.73
CA ARG A 26 0.84 -11.63 8.72
C ARG A 26 -0.02 -11.91 7.49
N ALA A 27 -1.27 -12.30 7.68
CA ALA A 27 -2.22 -12.52 6.59
C ALA A 27 -2.41 -11.26 5.74
N GLY A 28 -2.56 -10.08 6.36
CA GLY A 28 -2.65 -8.81 5.64
C GLY A 28 -1.38 -8.45 4.86
N LEU A 29 -0.19 -8.79 5.37
CA LEU A 29 1.07 -8.61 4.65
C LEU A 29 1.18 -9.56 3.46
N ALA A 30 0.75 -10.81 3.61
CA ALA A 30 0.69 -11.78 2.52
C ALA A 30 -0.32 -11.35 1.45
N ALA A 31 -1.51 -10.93 1.85
CA ALA A 31 -2.53 -10.36 0.97
C ALA A 31 -2.00 -9.17 0.14
N ARG A 32 -1.26 -8.26 0.80
CA ARG A 32 -0.57 -7.17 0.10
C ARG A 32 0.42 -7.71 -0.93
N GLY A 33 1.17 -8.75 -0.59
CA GLY A 33 2.12 -9.41 -1.49
C GLY A 33 1.43 -9.90 -2.77
N VAL A 34 0.32 -10.61 -2.63
CA VAL A 34 -0.48 -11.09 -3.77
C VAL A 34 -0.93 -9.93 -4.66
N ILE A 35 -1.51 -8.87 -4.09
CA ILE A 35 -1.99 -7.71 -4.86
C ILE A 35 -0.85 -7.11 -5.68
N TYR A 36 0.34 -6.89 -5.09
CA TYR A 36 1.44 -6.26 -5.82
C TYR A 36 2.05 -7.15 -6.89
N ILE A 37 2.05 -8.48 -6.72
CA ILE A 37 2.44 -9.43 -7.79
C ILE A 37 1.45 -9.34 -8.94
N LEU A 38 0.14 -9.31 -8.67
CA LEU A 38 -0.88 -9.21 -9.70
C LEU A 38 -0.81 -7.87 -10.44
N VAL A 39 -0.66 -6.75 -9.71
CA VAL A 39 -0.47 -5.43 -10.33
C VAL A 39 0.77 -5.42 -11.22
N GLY A 40 1.88 -6.00 -10.77
CA GLY A 40 3.09 -6.12 -11.57
C GLY A 40 2.88 -6.99 -12.81
N ALA A 41 2.18 -8.12 -12.70
CA ALA A 41 1.86 -8.98 -13.83
C ALA A 41 0.95 -8.26 -14.87
N LEU A 42 -0.04 -7.50 -14.40
CA LEU A 42 -0.89 -6.68 -15.28
C LEU A 42 -0.08 -5.58 -15.97
N ALA A 43 0.85 -4.94 -15.25
CA ALA A 43 1.74 -3.94 -15.83
C ALA A 43 2.65 -4.54 -16.91
N VAL A 44 3.13 -5.79 -16.75
CA VAL A 44 3.84 -6.51 -17.81
C VAL A 44 2.93 -6.72 -19.02
N GLN A 45 1.68 -7.14 -18.82
CA GLN A 45 0.74 -7.32 -19.92
C GLN A 45 0.48 -6.00 -20.69
N ILE A 46 0.37 -4.87 -19.97
CA ILE A 46 0.27 -3.54 -20.59
C ILE A 46 1.51 -3.22 -21.42
N ALA A 47 2.71 -3.51 -20.93
CA ALA A 47 3.96 -3.26 -21.65
C ALA A 47 4.03 -3.98 -23.01
N PHE A 48 3.40 -5.16 -23.11
CA PHE A 48 3.32 -5.97 -24.34
C PHE A 48 2.02 -5.78 -25.13
N GLY A 49 1.19 -4.78 -24.80
CA GLY A 49 -0.06 -4.49 -25.49
C GLY A 49 -1.17 -5.53 -25.27
N LYS A 50 -1.04 -6.43 -24.27
CA LYS A 50 -1.95 -7.55 -23.99
C LYS A 50 -2.84 -7.30 -22.76
N SER A 51 -3.24 -6.05 -22.52
CA SER A 51 -3.92 -5.72 -21.25
C SER A 51 -5.40 -6.14 -21.19
N ASP A 52 -6.03 -6.56 -22.30
CA ASP A 52 -7.45 -6.94 -22.38
C ASP A 52 -8.39 -5.96 -21.64
N GLY A 53 -8.05 -4.65 -21.66
CA GLY A 53 -8.78 -3.61 -20.94
C GLY A 53 -8.60 -3.61 -19.42
N LYS A 54 -7.80 -4.51 -18.85
CA LYS A 54 -7.53 -4.55 -17.40
C LYS A 54 -6.56 -3.45 -16.99
N GLU A 55 -6.75 -2.94 -15.80
CA GLU A 55 -5.93 -1.89 -15.21
C GLU A 55 -4.80 -2.48 -14.36
N ALA A 56 -3.60 -1.90 -14.44
CA ALA A 56 -2.47 -2.31 -13.60
C ALA A 56 -2.55 -1.61 -12.23
N ASP A 57 -3.65 -1.82 -11.55
CA ASP A 57 -3.89 -1.33 -10.21
C ASP A 57 -4.55 -2.39 -9.31
N ARG A 58 -4.95 -1.99 -8.11
CA ARG A 58 -5.63 -2.90 -7.19
C ARG A 58 -6.96 -3.41 -7.76
N GLN A 59 -7.70 -2.59 -8.52
CA GLN A 59 -9.00 -2.97 -9.06
C GLN A 59 -8.83 -4.08 -10.12
N GLY A 60 -7.88 -3.92 -11.04
CA GLY A 60 -7.56 -4.95 -12.02
C GLY A 60 -7.04 -6.23 -11.38
N ALA A 61 -6.24 -6.12 -10.28
CA ALA A 61 -5.83 -7.27 -9.51
C ALA A 61 -7.02 -8.02 -8.88
N LEU A 62 -7.99 -7.29 -8.30
CA LEU A 62 -9.20 -7.90 -7.75
C LEU A 62 -10.07 -8.56 -8.83
N GLN A 63 -10.20 -7.93 -10.01
CA GLN A 63 -10.90 -8.51 -11.16
C GLN A 63 -10.24 -9.80 -11.64
N THR A 64 -8.92 -9.81 -11.73
CA THR A 64 -8.14 -11.00 -12.12
C THR A 64 -8.37 -12.16 -11.14
N VAL A 65 -8.37 -11.87 -9.83
CA VAL A 65 -8.69 -12.88 -8.81
C VAL A 65 -10.14 -13.35 -8.93
N ALA A 66 -11.11 -12.42 -9.12
CA ALA A 66 -12.52 -12.77 -9.23
C ALA A 66 -12.81 -13.73 -10.40
N GLN A 67 -12.06 -13.60 -11.49
CA GLN A 67 -12.19 -14.43 -12.70
C GLN A 67 -11.49 -15.81 -12.55
N SER A 68 -10.71 -16.03 -11.50
CA SER A 68 -10.03 -17.31 -11.28
C SER A 68 -10.93 -18.33 -10.56
N PRO A 69 -10.73 -19.63 -10.76
CA PRO A 69 -11.42 -20.65 -9.98
C PRO A 69 -11.23 -20.44 -8.47
N GLY A 70 -12.32 -20.38 -7.72
CA GLY A 70 -12.29 -20.07 -6.29
C GLY A 70 -11.98 -18.61 -5.95
N GLY A 71 -11.98 -17.71 -6.93
CA GLY A 71 -11.62 -16.30 -6.78
C GLY A 71 -12.43 -15.57 -5.73
N THR A 72 -13.72 -15.82 -5.64
CA THR A 72 -14.60 -15.22 -4.62
C THR A 72 -14.13 -15.57 -3.20
N LEU A 73 -13.75 -16.83 -2.95
CA LEU A 73 -13.21 -17.24 -1.66
C LEU A 73 -11.89 -16.53 -1.36
N LEU A 74 -11.00 -16.44 -2.36
CA LEU A 74 -9.73 -15.71 -2.22
C LEU A 74 -9.94 -14.23 -1.92
N LEU A 75 -10.93 -13.60 -2.54
CA LEU A 75 -11.28 -12.19 -2.27
C LEU A 75 -11.82 -12.00 -0.86
N TRP A 76 -12.64 -12.92 -0.34
CA TRP A 76 -13.08 -12.88 1.06
C TRP A 76 -11.92 -13.04 2.03
N LEU A 77 -11.00 -13.98 1.79
CA LEU A 77 -9.79 -14.15 2.59
C LEU A 77 -8.92 -12.89 2.55
N LEU A 78 -8.80 -12.26 1.39
CA LEU A 78 -8.11 -10.98 1.22
C LEU A 78 -8.77 -9.87 2.05
N ALA A 79 -10.10 -9.71 1.97
CA ALA A 79 -10.86 -8.71 2.70
C ALA A 79 -10.71 -8.90 4.22
N ILE A 80 -10.82 -10.14 4.71
CA ILE A 80 -10.62 -10.50 6.13
C ILE A 80 -9.18 -10.18 6.57
N GLY A 81 -8.17 -10.52 5.76
CA GLY A 81 -6.77 -10.20 6.06
C GLY A 81 -6.51 -8.70 6.14
N LEU A 82 -7.12 -7.91 5.25
CA LEU A 82 -7.03 -6.44 5.26
C LEU A 82 -7.78 -5.84 6.45
N ALA A 83 -8.94 -6.37 6.82
CA ALA A 83 -9.68 -5.96 8.03
C ALA A 83 -8.84 -6.25 9.28
N GLY A 84 -8.22 -7.43 9.37
CA GLY A 84 -7.31 -7.77 10.45
C GLY A 84 -6.11 -6.83 10.54
N MET A 85 -5.55 -6.42 9.40
CA MET A 85 -4.49 -5.41 9.36
C MET A 85 -4.99 -4.04 9.85
N ALA A 86 -6.21 -3.64 9.49
CA ALA A 86 -6.81 -2.40 9.98
C ALA A 86 -6.98 -2.43 11.50
N LEU A 87 -7.56 -3.51 12.05
CA LEU A 87 -7.74 -3.70 13.48
C LEU A 87 -6.39 -3.66 14.22
N TRP A 88 -5.37 -4.34 13.69
CA TRP A 88 -4.04 -4.27 14.26
C TRP A 88 -3.46 -2.85 14.26
N ARG A 89 -3.64 -2.09 13.19
CA ARG A 89 -3.17 -0.70 13.13
C ARG A 89 -3.94 0.21 14.08
N PHE A 90 -5.23 0.01 14.27
CA PHE A 90 -6.02 0.75 15.26
C PHE A 90 -5.56 0.41 16.68
N SER A 91 -5.26 -0.86 16.97
CA SER A 91 -4.71 -1.23 18.28
C SER A 91 -3.36 -0.54 18.54
N GLU A 92 -2.45 -0.50 17.56
CA GLU A 92 -1.19 0.27 17.67
C GLU A 92 -1.42 1.78 17.86
N ALA A 93 -2.48 2.35 17.28
CA ALA A 93 -2.83 3.76 17.45
C ALA A 93 -3.33 4.06 18.88
N ILE A 94 -4.10 3.13 19.46
CA ILE A 94 -4.69 3.29 20.80
C ILE A 94 -3.64 3.00 21.89
N TRP A 95 -2.94 1.88 21.80
CA TRP A 95 -2.02 1.40 22.87
C TRP A 95 -0.55 1.69 22.60
N GLY A 96 -0.20 2.15 21.40
CA GLY A 96 1.18 2.40 20.95
C GLY A 96 1.78 1.20 20.21
N GLN A 97 2.87 1.45 19.50
CA GLN A 97 3.65 0.41 18.82
C GLN A 97 4.60 -0.28 19.82
N ALA A 98 4.96 -1.52 19.54
CA ALA A 98 6.00 -2.22 20.30
C ALA A 98 7.36 -1.47 20.21
N GLY A 99 8.02 -1.30 21.35
CA GLY A 99 9.35 -0.70 21.48
C GLY A 99 9.38 0.61 22.27
N PRO A 100 10.59 1.09 22.67
CA PRO A 100 10.79 2.19 23.62
C PRO A 100 10.12 3.51 23.21
N GLU A 101 10.00 3.75 21.92
CA GLU A 101 9.39 4.97 21.35
C GLU A 101 7.97 4.76 20.83
N GLY A 102 7.34 3.62 21.09
CA GLY A 102 6.05 3.23 20.54
C GLY A 102 4.90 4.17 20.91
N HIS A 103 5.02 4.90 22.00
CA HIS A 103 4.00 5.83 22.51
C HIS A 103 4.09 7.25 21.94
N LYS A 104 5.12 7.58 21.13
CA LYS A 104 5.20 8.91 20.50
C LYS A 104 3.96 9.19 19.66
N ALA A 105 3.39 10.40 19.82
CA ALA A 105 2.17 10.81 19.11
C ALA A 105 2.28 10.63 17.59
N THR A 106 3.44 10.94 17.00
CA THR A 106 3.71 10.77 15.57
C THR A 106 3.61 9.32 15.10
N LYS A 107 4.03 8.35 15.93
CA LYS A 107 3.90 6.92 15.59
C LYS A 107 2.45 6.44 15.73
N ARG A 108 1.73 6.90 16.74
CA ARG A 108 0.31 6.61 16.94
C ARG A 108 -0.52 7.17 15.79
N LEU A 109 -0.30 8.43 15.41
CA LEU A 109 -0.97 9.08 14.27
C LEU A 109 -0.67 8.34 12.96
N SER A 110 0.58 7.93 12.74
CA SER A 110 0.95 7.12 11.58
C SER A 110 0.28 5.75 11.57
N SER A 111 0.05 5.12 12.74
CA SER A 111 -0.71 3.86 12.82
C SER A 111 -2.19 4.09 12.57
N LEU A 112 -2.77 5.17 13.09
CA LEU A 112 -4.15 5.56 12.84
C LEU A 112 -4.40 5.77 11.34
N ALA A 113 -3.59 6.58 10.68
CA ALA A 113 -3.69 6.82 9.23
C ALA A 113 -3.61 5.52 8.42
N ARG A 114 -2.72 4.60 8.80
CA ARG A 114 -2.65 3.28 8.16
C ARG A 114 -3.85 2.41 8.48
N GLY A 115 -4.39 2.47 9.70
CA GLY A 115 -5.61 1.77 10.10
C GLY A 115 -6.78 2.18 9.23
N ILE A 116 -7.00 3.49 9.10
CA ILE A 116 -8.04 4.06 8.22
C ILE A 116 -7.82 3.60 6.77
N PHE A 117 -6.59 3.68 6.26
CA PHE A 117 -6.28 3.23 4.91
C PHE A 117 -6.66 1.75 4.71
N TYR A 118 -6.25 0.84 5.61
CA TYR A 118 -6.59 -0.58 5.48
C TYR A 118 -8.07 -0.86 5.67
N ALA A 119 -8.77 -0.11 6.50
CA ALA A 119 -10.23 -0.22 6.66
C ALA A 119 -10.96 0.17 5.36
N VAL A 120 -10.59 1.28 4.75
CA VAL A 120 -11.13 1.72 3.45
C VAL A 120 -10.82 0.69 2.37
N VAL A 121 -9.59 0.17 2.34
CA VAL A 121 -9.18 -0.86 1.37
C VAL A 121 -9.96 -2.16 1.56
N SER A 122 -10.16 -2.60 2.80
CA SER A 122 -10.99 -3.77 3.12
C SER A 122 -12.45 -3.56 2.73
N GLY A 123 -13.05 -2.45 3.16
CA GLY A 123 -14.45 -2.12 2.84
C GLY A 123 -14.69 -2.03 1.33
N SER A 124 -13.78 -1.41 0.57
CA SER A 124 -13.90 -1.36 -0.90
C SER A 124 -13.68 -2.72 -1.57
N THR A 125 -12.94 -3.66 -0.93
CA THR A 125 -12.84 -5.04 -1.42
C THR A 125 -14.14 -5.80 -1.17
N VAL A 126 -14.75 -5.63 0.01
CA VAL A 126 -16.08 -6.19 0.31
C VAL A 126 -17.14 -5.64 -0.65
N ALA A 127 -17.17 -4.31 -0.85
CA ALA A 127 -18.08 -3.67 -1.80
C ALA A 127 -17.92 -4.23 -3.22
N PHE A 128 -16.69 -4.52 -3.65
CA PHE A 128 -16.42 -5.18 -4.94
C PHE A 128 -17.01 -6.59 -4.98
N ILE A 129 -16.84 -7.40 -3.91
CA ILE A 129 -17.33 -8.80 -3.86
C ILE A 129 -18.86 -8.86 -3.95
N ILE A 130 -19.56 -7.95 -3.25
CA ILE A 130 -21.04 -7.93 -3.23
C ILE A 130 -21.65 -7.16 -4.39
N GLY A 131 -20.83 -6.70 -5.36
CA GLY A 131 -21.30 -5.93 -6.50
C GLY A 131 -21.74 -4.49 -6.19
N ALA A 132 -21.60 -4.03 -4.96
CA ALA A 132 -21.92 -2.66 -4.53
C ALA A 132 -20.82 -1.64 -4.86
N GLY A 133 -19.63 -2.12 -5.24
CA GLY A 133 -18.51 -1.29 -5.66
C GLY A 133 -18.53 -1.09 -7.17
N GLY A 134 -18.87 0.10 -7.64
CA GLY A 134 -18.77 0.41 -9.07
C GLY A 134 -17.35 0.20 -9.61
N PRO A 135 -17.21 -0.17 -10.91
CA PRO A 135 -15.92 -0.25 -11.56
C PRO A 135 -15.30 1.15 -11.59
N GLY A 136 -14.27 1.35 -10.78
CA GLY A 136 -13.57 2.64 -10.73
C GLY A 136 -12.10 2.40 -10.52
N SER A 137 -11.32 2.61 -11.59
CA SER A 137 -9.86 2.58 -11.54
C SER A 137 -9.29 3.52 -10.48
N SER A 138 -8.06 3.28 -10.09
CA SER A 138 -7.32 4.24 -9.26
C SER A 138 -7.22 5.60 -9.95
N ASP A 139 -7.16 5.60 -11.26
CA ASP A 139 -7.12 6.79 -12.11
C ASP A 139 -8.44 7.59 -12.05
N LYS A 140 -9.58 6.91 -12.28
CA LYS A 140 -10.91 7.53 -12.16
C LYS A 140 -11.12 8.12 -10.76
N LYS A 141 -10.81 7.35 -9.70
CA LYS A 141 -10.93 7.84 -8.32
C LYS A 141 -10.04 9.04 -8.04
N SER A 142 -8.83 9.07 -8.60
CA SER A 142 -7.92 10.22 -8.47
C SER A 142 -8.49 11.46 -9.14
N LYS A 143 -9.04 11.33 -10.36
CA LYS A 143 -9.70 12.42 -11.11
C LYS A 143 -10.97 12.90 -10.42
N ASP A 144 -11.85 11.98 -10.03
CA ASP A 144 -13.11 12.30 -9.36
C ASP A 144 -12.87 13.01 -8.01
N TRP A 145 -11.89 12.51 -7.22
CA TRP A 145 -11.52 13.13 -5.95
C TRP A 145 -10.92 14.52 -6.14
N SER A 146 -9.97 14.67 -7.08
CA SER A 146 -9.35 15.97 -7.37
C SER A 146 -10.36 16.97 -7.93
N GLY A 147 -11.29 16.51 -8.79
CA GLY A 147 -12.38 17.33 -9.32
C GLY A 147 -13.28 17.86 -8.21
N LYS A 148 -13.81 16.96 -7.37
CA LYS A 148 -14.62 17.35 -6.21
C LYS A 148 -13.86 18.28 -5.26
N ALA A 149 -12.61 17.94 -4.94
CA ALA A 149 -11.79 18.78 -4.07
C ALA A 149 -11.61 20.19 -4.65
N MET A 150 -11.35 20.31 -5.95
CA MET A 150 -11.11 21.60 -6.61
C MET A 150 -12.37 22.46 -6.77
N HIS A 151 -13.54 21.84 -6.99
CA HIS A 151 -14.79 22.55 -7.27
C HIS A 151 -15.66 22.76 -6.05
N ASP A 152 -15.70 21.77 -5.12
CA ASP A 152 -16.64 21.78 -4.00
C ASP A 152 -16.02 22.35 -2.71
N ILE A 153 -14.67 22.43 -2.63
CA ILE A 153 -13.98 22.90 -1.43
C ILE A 153 -13.31 24.25 -1.68
N PRO A 154 -13.56 25.29 -0.85
CA PRO A 154 -12.82 26.53 -0.93
C PRO A 154 -11.30 26.28 -0.85
N ALA A 155 -10.53 26.85 -1.77
CA ALA A 155 -9.09 26.59 -1.90
C ALA A 155 -8.70 25.12 -2.17
N GLY A 156 -9.62 24.27 -2.66
CA GLY A 156 -9.42 22.84 -2.86
C GLY A 156 -8.28 22.48 -3.81
N ARG A 157 -7.93 23.36 -4.77
CA ARG A 157 -6.73 23.20 -5.60
C ARG A 157 -5.44 23.10 -4.78
N TRP A 158 -5.34 23.88 -3.70
CA TRP A 158 -4.19 23.84 -2.80
C TRP A 158 -4.16 22.53 -1.99
N LEU A 159 -5.34 22.01 -1.62
CA LEU A 159 -5.45 20.70 -0.98
C LEU A 159 -4.93 19.60 -1.91
N VAL A 160 -5.32 19.62 -3.19
CA VAL A 160 -4.84 18.64 -4.19
C VAL A 160 -3.34 18.76 -4.37
N LEU A 161 -2.80 19.98 -4.46
CA LEU A 161 -1.36 20.25 -4.55
C LEU A 161 -0.62 19.71 -3.31
N LEU A 162 -1.12 20.00 -2.11
CA LEU A 162 -0.51 19.52 -0.86
C LEU A 162 -0.50 17.99 -0.76
N VAL A 163 -1.56 17.32 -1.20
CA VAL A 163 -1.61 15.84 -1.24
C VAL A 163 -0.58 15.32 -2.26
N GLY A 164 -0.48 15.94 -3.44
CA GLY A 164 0.54 15.61 -4.43
C GLY A 164 1.96 15.74 -3.88
N LEU A 165 2.28 16.88 -3.25
CA LEU A 165 3.58 17.12 -2.59
C LEU A 165 3.82 16.12 -1.45
N GLY A 166 2.78 15.77 -0.70
CA GLY A 166 2.82 14.74 0.35
C GLY A 166 3.16 13.34 -0.20
N LEU A 167 2.62 12.97 -1.37
CA LEU A 167 2.97 11.73 -2.05
C LEU A 167 4.41 11.73 -2.56
N ILE A 168 4.89 12.85 -3.11
CA ILE A 168 6.30 13.01 -3.53
C ILE A 168 7.22 12.84 -2.32
N GLY A 169 6.97 13.60 -1.24
CA GLY A 169 7.77 13.52 -0.01
C GLY A 169 7.71 12.13 0.63
N GLY A 170 6.54 11.50 0.61
CA GLY A 170 6.35 10.11 1.05
C GLY A 170 7.16 9.12 0.21
N GLY A 171 7.14 9.26 -1.10
CA GLY A 171 7.96 8.48 -2.03
C GLY A 171 9.45 8.63 -1.74
N ILE A 172 9.95 9.86 -1.64
CA ILE A 172 11.35 10.15 -1.30
C ILE A 172 11.72 9.53 0.06
N ALA A 173 10.86 9.68 1.06
CA ALA A 173 11.10 9.10 2.39
C ALA A 173 11.16 7.57 2.36
N ILE A 174 10.34 6.90 1.52
CA ILE A 174 10.39 5.45 1.32
C ILE A 174 11.70 5.08 0.63
N ALA A 175 12.11 5.76 -0.42
CA ALA A 175 13.37 5.51 -1.14
C ALA A 175 14.59 5.63 -0.22
N VAL A 176 14.69 6.72 0.55
CA VAL A 176 15.80 6.94 1.52
C VAL A 176 15.82 5.85 2.58
N ARG A 177 14.65 5.42 3.09
CA ARG A 177 14.57 4.33 4.07
C ARG A 177 14.93 2.97 3.48
N ALA A 178 14.62 2.74 2.20
CA ALA A 178 14.97 1.53 1.47
C ALA A 178 16.49 1.46 1.29
N MET A 179 17.11 2.52 0.73
CA MET A 179 18.56 2.59 0.51
C MET A 179 19.35 2.47 1.83
N LYS A 180 18.86 3.08 2.92
CA LYS A 180 19.46 2.95 4.27
C LYS A 180 19.05 1.66 4.98
N THR A 181 18.45 0.69 4.33
CA THR A 181 17.98 -0.60 4.86
C THR A 181 17.22 -0.51 6.21
N LYS A 182 16.60 0.66 6.49
CA LYS A 182 15.91 0.89 7.76
C LYS A 182 14.71 -0.04 8.01
N PHE A 183 14.25 -0.73 6.98
CA PHE A 183 13.19 -1.75 7.08
C PHE A 183 13.64 -2.99 7.84
N GLU A 184 14.95 -3.32 7.87
CA GLU A 184 15.50 -4.45 8.62
C GLU A 184 15.17 -4.39 10.12
N LYS A 185 15.11 -3.17 10.68
CA LYS A 185 14.76 -2.98 12.09
C LYS A 185 13.39 -3.54 12.47
N LYS A 186 12.53 -3.79 11.48
CA LYS A 186 11.19 -4.37 11.64
C LYS A 186 11.16 -5.88 11.47
N LEU A 187 12.27 -6.49 11.09
CA LEU A 187 12.40 -7.92 10.82
C LEU A 187 13.19 -8.62 11.92
N ASN A 188 12.85 -9.87 12.18
CA ASN A 188 13.62 -10.76 13.07
C ASN A 188 14.82 -11.32 12.31
N THR A 189 15.83 -10.47 12.08
CA THR A 189 17.02 -10.82 11.31
C THR A 189 17.84 -11.95 11.92
N HIS A 190 17.76 -12.14 13.25
CA HIS A 190 18.42 -13.24 13.96
C HIS A 190 17.86 -14.64 13.59
N GLN A 191 16.68 -14.71 13.01
CA GLN A 191 16.06 -15.97 12.56
C GLN A 191 16.39 -16.29 11.09
N MET A 192 17.20 -15.46 10.45
CA MET A 192 17.56 -15.61 9.04
C MET A 192 19.00 -16.11 8.92
N SER A 193 19.23 -17.09 8.05
CA SER A 193 20.59 -17.43 7.65
C SER A 193 21.22 -16.29 6.84
N PRO A 194 22.56 -16.15 6.82
CA PRO A 194 23.22 -15.05 6.11
C PRO A 194 22.79 -14.91 4.62
N PRO A 195 22.65 -15.98 3.83
CA PRO A 195 22.19 -15.85 2.44
C PRO A 195 20.75 -15.37 2.36
N VAL A 196 19.85 -15.83 3.24
CA VAL A 196 18.44 -15.38 3.29
C VAL A 196 18.36 -13.90 3.64
N LEU A 197 19.15 -13.45 4.63
CA LEU A 197 19.21 -12.05 5.01
C LEU A 197 19.66 -11.16 3.83
N LYS A 198 20.72 -11.58 3.11
CA LYS A 198 21.21 -10.87 1.91
C LYS A 198 20.11 -10.78 0.83
N ALA A 199 19.43 -11.89 0.54
CA ALA A 199 18.33 -11.91 -0.42
C ALA A 199 17.17 -10.97 0.00
N VAL A 200 16.72 -11.05 1.27
CA VAL A 200 15.66 -10.18 1.80
C VAL A 200 16.04 -8.69 1.75
N LYS A 201 17.33 -8.37 2.00
CA LYS A 201 17.83 -6.99 1.85
C LYS A 201 17.71 -6.52 0.41
N THR A 202 18.21 -7.30 -0.56
CA THR A 202 18.19 -6.93 -1.97
C THR A 202 16.76 -6.74 -2.49
N ILE A 203 15.88 -7.72 -2.29
CA ILE A 203 14.46 -7.62 -2.71
C ILE A 203 13.72 -6.50 -1.98
N GLY A 204 14.06 -6.23 -0.72
CA GLY A 204 13.51 -5.13 0.06
C GLY A 204 13.91 -3.77 -0.51
N VAL A 205 15.20 -3.58 -0.82
CA VAL A 205 15.70 -2.32 -1.44
C VAL A 205 15.04 -2.10 -2.80
N VAL A 206 15.11 -3.10 -3.69
CA VAL A 206 14.54 -2.99 -5.05
C VAL A 206 13.04 -2.73 -4.99
N GLY A 207 12.28 -3.57 -4.30
CA GLY A 207 10.81 -3.45 -4.25
C GLY A 207 10.32 -2.16 -3.61
N LEU A 208 10.92 -1.73 -2.49
CA LEU A 208 10.54 -0.47 -1.84
C LEU A 208 10.93 0.74 -2.69
N SER A 209 12.07 0.71 -3.39
CA SER A 209 12.49 1.79 -4.29
C SER A 209 11.54 1.91 -5.48
N THR A 210 11.15 0.81 -6.10
CA THR A 210 10.14 0.82 -7.18
C THR A 210 8.83 1.42 -6.72
N ARG A 211 8.34 1.00 -5.55
CA ARG A 211 7.12 1.58 -4.98
C ARG A 211 7.26 3.08 -4.69
N ALA A 212 8.43 3.51 -4.24
CA ALA A 212 8.75 4.91 -4.00
C ALA A 212 8.66 5.75 -5.28
N VAL A 213 9.18 5.23 -6.40
CA VAL A 213 9.12 5.87 -7.72
C VAL A 213 7.66 6.05 -8.16
N ILE A 214 6.83 5.01 -8.05
CA ILE A 214 5.42 5.08 -8.43
C ILE A 214 4.67 6.13 -7.60
N TYR A 215 4.89 6.17 -6.28
CA TYR A 215 4.22 7.16 -5.42
C TYR A 215 4.70 8.58 -5.71
N ALA A 216 5.99 8.78 -5.97
CA ALA A 216 6.52 10.08 -6.34
C ALA A 216 5.93 10.53 -7.69
N ALA A 217 5.88 9.66 -8.68
CA ALA A 217 5.32 9.98 -10.00
C ALA A 217 3.81 10.28 -9.93
N ALA A 218 3.03 9.46 -9.23
CA ALA A 218 1.60 9.76 -8.99
C ALA A 218 1.42 11.09 -8.26
N GLY A 219 2.32 11.41 -7.31
CA GLY A 219 2.34 12.69 -6.61
C GLY A 219 2.64 13.87 -7.56
N VAL A 220 3.53 13.69 -8.52
CA VAL A 220 3.82 14.71 -9.56
C VAL A 220 2.58 14.98 -10.41
N PHE A 221 1.90 13.94 -10.90
CA PHE A 221 0.66 14.12 -11.68
C PHE A 221 -0.43 14.81 -10.87
N LEU A 222 -0.57 14.46 -9.60
CA LEU A 222 -1.56 15.09 -8.73
C LEU A 222 -1.20 16.56 -8.42
N ALA A 223 0.07 16.85 -8.15
CA ALA A 223 0.54 18.23 -7.96
C ALA A 223 0.34 19.06 -9.23
N TYR A 224 0.64 18.51 -10.39
CA TYR A 224 0.43 19.14 -11.68
C TYR A 224 -1.05 19.45 -11.93
N ALA A 225 -1.96 18.50 -11.60
CA ALA A 225 -3.39 18.74 -11.65
C ALA A 225 -3.82 19.92 -10.75
N GLY A 226 -3.27 20.03 -9.54
CA GLY A 226 -3.52 21.15 -8.63
C GLY A 226 -2.99 22.48 -9.15
N ILE A 227 -1.82 22.52 -9.79
CA ILE A 227 -1.24 23.74 -10.38
C ILE A 227 -2.06 24.20 -11.58
N THR A 228 -2.41 23.29 -12.48
CA THR A 228 -3.14 23.61 -13.71
C THR A 228 -4.65 23.78 -13.52
N PHE A 229 -5.17 23.49 -12.32
CA PHE A 229 -6.61 23.45 -12.04
C PHE A 229 -7.36 22.49 -12.99
N ASP A 230 -6.73 21.38 -13.37
CA ASP A 230 -7.27 20.39 -14.30
C ASP A 230 -7.28 18.99 -13.64
N PRO A 231 -8.44 18.53 -13.15
CA PRO A 231 -8.57 17.18 -12.58
C PRO A 231 -8.18 16.06 -13.56
N GLY A 232 -8.29 16.30 -14.87
CA GLY A 232 -7.91 15.35 -15.91
C GLY A 232 -6.43 14.96 -15.89
N LYS A 233 -5.57 15.82 -15.32
CA LYS A 233 -4.13 15.58 -15.15
C LYS A 233 -3.82 14.69 -13.95
N ALA A 234 -4.76 14.50 -13.02
CA ALA A 234 -4.57 13.60 -11.89
C ALA A 234 -4.53 12.15 -12.38
N LYS A 235 -3.48 11.43 -12.01
CA LYS A 235 -3.30 10.01 -12.37
C LYS A 235 -3.16 9.16 -11.11
N GLY A 236 -3.80 8.00 -11.12
CA GLY A 236 -3.62 6.96 -10.14
C GLY A 236 -2.43 6.05 -10.49
N VAL A 237 -2.38 4.86 -9.89
CA VAL A 237 -1.30 3.90 -10.15
C VAL A 237 -1.32 3.42 -11.61
N ASP A 238 -2.49 3.03 -12.14
CA ASP A 238 -2.61 2.57 -13.52
C ASP A 238 -2.23 3.66 -14.52
N GLY A 239 -2.80 4.86 -14.41
CA GLY A 239 -2.47 5.98 -15.29
C GLY A 239 -1.01 6.40 -15.22
N THR A 240 -0.38 6.33 -14.03
CA THR A 240 1.06 6.57 -13.87
C THR A 240 1.88 5.51 -14.60
N LEU A 241 1.50 4.23 -14.51
CA LEU A 241 2.19 3.15 -15.21
C LEU A 241 2.04 3.24 -16.73
N ARG A 242 0.83 3.59 -17.21
CA ARG A 242 0.59 3.81 -18.66
C ARG A 242 1.39 4.99 -19.20
N GLU A 243 1.53 6.07 -18.41
CA GLU A 243 2.36 7.20 -18.82
C GLU A 243 3.83 6.81 -19.00
N PHE A 244 4.35 5.95 -18.13
CA PHE A 244 5.69 5.40 -18.33
C PHE A 244 5.79 4.62 -19.64
N ALA A 245 4.73 3.93 -20.09
CA ALA A 245 4.72 3.23 -21.37
C ALA A 245 4.81 4.17 -22.58
N HIS A 246 4.35 5.41 -22.46
CA HIS A 246 4.37 6.40 -23.54
C HIS A 246 5.70 7.18 -23.66
N THR A 247 6.66 6.93 -22.79
CA THR A 247 8.02 7.51 -22.91
C THR A 247 8.83 6.80 -24.00
N GLY A 248 9.90 7.42 -24.49
CA GLY A 248 10.73 6.84 -25.57
C GLY A 248 11.33 5.46 -25.26
N ALA A 249 11.55 5.13 -23.98
CA ALA A 249 11.94 3.79 -23.52
C ALA A 249 10.77 3.05 -22.84
N GLY A 250 9.54 3.43 -23.17
CA GLY A 250 8.33 3.11 -22.44
C GLY A 250 8.11 1.64 -22.07
N PRO A 251 8.08 0.72 -23.04
CA PRO A 251 7.84 -0.69 -22.72
C PRO A 251 8.91 -1.28 -21.78
N LEU A 252 10.17 -0.93 -21.98
CA LEU A 252 11.28 -1.41 -21.13
C LEU A 252 11.17 -0.85 -19.71
N LEU A 253 10.92 0.46 -19.60
CA LEU A 253 10.74 1.13 -18.30
C LEU A 253 9.55 0.52 -17.54
N LEU A 254 8.44 0.29 -18.23
CA LEU A 254 7.26 -0.30 -17.62
C LEU A 254 7.52 -1.74 -17.15
N VAL A 255 8.24 -2.55 -17.94
CA VAL A 255 8.65 -3.90 -17.54
C VAL A 255 9.54 -3.87 -16.29
N LEU A 256 10.54 -2.97 -16.25
CA LEU A 256 11.40 -2.82 -15.07
C LEU A 256 10.62 -2.44 -13.81
N ILE A 257 9.68 -1.51 -13.93
CA ILE A 257 8.80 -1.12 -12.82
C ILE A 257 7.88 -2.28 -12.42
N ALA A 258 7.32 -2.98 -13.41
CA ALA A 258 6.46 -4.14 -13.16
C ALA A 258 7.19 -5.26 -12.41
N LEU A 259 8.41 -5.59 -12.82
CA LEU A 259 9.28 -6.53 -12.12
C LEU A 259 9.59 -6.05 -10.70
N GLY A 260 9.87 -4.77 -10.51
CA GLY A 260 10.08 -4.18 -9.20
C GLY A 260 8.84 -4.26 -8.29
N LEU A 261 7.63 -4.16 -8.84
CA LEU A 261 6.38 -4.38 -8.09
C LEU A 261 6.22 -5.85 -7.68
N ILE A 262 6.55 -6.79 -8.56
CA ILE A 262 6.57 -8.22 -8.24
C ILE A 262 7.56 -8.49 -7.10
N VAL A 263 8.76 -7.93 -7.20
CA VAL A 263 9.80 -8.01 -6.15
C VAL A 263 9.29 -7.40 -4.84
N PHE A 264 8.57 -6.29 -4.88
CA PHE A 264 7.92 -5.74 -3.66
C PHE A 264 6.86 -6.67 -3.10
N GLY A 265 6.11 -7.36 -3.95
CA GLY A 265 5.17 -8.41 -3.53
C GLY A 265 5.88 -9.54 -2.78
N LEU A 266 6.99 -10.06 -3.33
CA LEU A 266 7.84 -11.07 -2.69
C LEU A 266 8.41 -10.56 -1.35
N TYR A 267 8.89 -9.32 -1.31
CA TYR A 267 9.31 -8.69 -0.05
C TYR A 267 8.18 -8.66 0.99
N SER A 268 6.94 -8.46 0.57
CA SER A 268 5.79 -8.45 1.48
C SER A 268 5.53 -9.82 2.12
N PHE A 269 5.80 -10.93 1.42
CA PHE A 269 5.78 -12.27 2.01
C PHE A 269 6.94 -12.48 3.00
N CYS A 270 8.12 -11.95 2.71
CA CYS A 270 9.21 -11.95 3.67
C CYS A 270 8.84 -11.16 4.93
N GLU A 271 8.21 -9.99 4.78
CA GLU A 271 7.67 -9.26 5.94
C GLU A 271 6.62 -10.09 6.69
N ALA A 272 5.71 -10.78 6.01
CA ALA A 272 4.70 -11.63 6.66
C ALA A 272 5.33 -12.72 7.53
N ARG A 273 6.43 -13.33 7.07
CA ARG A 273 7.11 -14.40 7.79
C ARG A 273 7.97 -13.90 8.95
N TRP A 274 8.78 -12.87 8.73
CA TRP A 274 9.83 -12.45 9.67
C TRP A 274 9.58 -11.11 10.37
N ARG A 275 8.41 -10.51 10.21
CA ARG A 275 8.11 -9.26 10.90
C ARG A 275 8.06 -9.45 12.40
N ARG A 276 8.68 -8.53 13.14
CA ARG A 276 8.49 -8.38 14.59
C ARG A 276 7.07 -7.86 14.84
N VAL A 277 6.25 -8.69 15.45
CA VAL A 277 4.85 -8.37 15.78
C VAL A 277 4.64 -8.56 17.28
#